data_60846d1d1a2706e386eec60bf0acaa43
#
_entry.id   60846d1d1a2706e386eec60bf0acaa43
#
_cell.length_a   1.000
_cell.length_b   1.000
_cell.length_c   1.000
_cell.angle_alpha   90.00
_cell.angle_beta   90.00
_cell.angle_gamma   90.00
#
_symmetry.space_group_name_H-M   'P 1'
#
loop_
_entity.id
_entity.type
_entity.pdbx_description
1 polymer ?
#
loop_
_entity_poly.entity_id
_entity_poly.type
_entity_poly.pdbx_seq_one_letter_code
_entity_poly.pdbx_strand_id
1 'polypeptide(L)'
;MSLEVSHLSFAYSKRGRLVLDDISFSVKKGDLLAVLGPNGVGKSTMFRCILGFLRDYEGSIRLNGLEIKSLDHREIAKHVAYIPQSTYPVFNYTVLDVVLMGLTNQLNLLAAPNQDHIDEAYAAMESLGIAHLRNAGYGEISGGERQLTLIARALVQKAKILIMDEPTANLDYGNQFRVMCRISDLARDGYIIILSTHNPDHAFLYANRTLMIYGGKVIADGTPENVLDAKLIKVVYGVDVNVEDYRYGSRRHKLCVPINGGVGKHR
;
A
#
# COMPACT_ATOMS: atom_id res chain seq x y z
N MET A 1 4.08 -0.75 17.62
CA MET A 1 4.57 -1.40 16.40
C MET A 1 5.17 -0.34 15.51
N SER A 2 6.35 -0.60 14.92
CA SER A 2 7.03 0.33 14.01
C SER A 2 7.73 -0.45 12.90
N LEU A 3 7.92 0.21 11.77
CA LEU A 3 8.82 -0.19 10.70
C LEU A 3 9.79 0.96 10.46
N GLU A 4 11.07 0.66 10.41
CA GLU A 4 12.13 1.63 10.18
C GLU A 4 12.99 1.17 9.00
N VAL A 5 13.21 2.05 8.05
CA VAL A 5 14.07 1.87 6.89
C VAL A 5 15.17 2.92 6.96
N SER A 6 16.43 2.49 6.93
CA SER A 6 17.59 3.36 7.10
C SER A 6 18.62 3.08 6.01
N HIS A 7 18.93 4.10 5.23
CA HIS A 7 19.94 4.08 4.16
C HIS A 7 19.79 2.91 3.17
N LEU A 8 18.52 2.55 2.84
CA LEU A 8 18.22 1.45 1.94
C LEU A 8 18.67 1.79 0.52
N SER A 9 19.65 1.03 0.01
CA SER A 9 20.10 1.09 -1.39
C SER A 9 20.03 -0.29 -2.02
N PHE A 10 19.54 -0.36 -3.27
CA PHE A 10 19.37 -1.62 -3.98
C PHE A 10 19.57 -1.49 -5.49
N ALA A 11 20.23 -2.49 -6.08
CA ALA A 11 20.31 -2.71 -7.52
C ALA A 11 20.04 -4.18 -7.86
N TYR A 12 19.39 -4.47 -8.98
CA TYR A 12 19.13 -5.85 -9.43
C TYR A 12 20.37 -6.61 -9.92
N SER A 13 21.46 -5.90 -10.18
CA SER A 13 22.74 -6.52 -10.53
C SER A 13 23.89 -5.73 -9.90
N LYS A 14 24.99 -6.41 -9.57
CA LYS A 14 26.17 -5.81 -8.89
C LYS A 14 26.82 -4.63 -9.64
N ARG A 15 26.60 -4.53 -10.94
CA ARG A 15 27.09 -3.42 -11.80
C ARG A 15 25.94 -2.59 -12.39
N GLY A 16 24.71 -2.84 -11.95
CA GLY A 16 23.52 -2.15 -12.43
C GLY A 16 23.34 -0.78 -11.78
N ARG A 17 22.48 0.02 -12.41
CA ARG A 17 22.01 1.28 -11.81
C ARG A 17 21.27 0.99 -10.52
N LEU A 18 21.50 1.81 -9.48
CA LEU A 18 20.69 1.80 -8.28
C LEU A 18 19.23 2.09 -8.62
N VAL A 19 18.36 1.22 -8.16
CA VAL A 19 16.89 1.41 -8.23
C VAL A 19 16.41 2.15 -6.99
N LEU A 20 17.02 1.86 -5.84
CA LEU A 20 16.86 2.58 -4.59
C LEU A 20 18.24 3.12 -4.18
N ASP A 21 18.30 4.37 -3.78
CA ASP A 21 19.52 5.09 -3.46
C ASP A 21 19.30 5.91 -2.18
N ASP A 22 19.76 5.38 -1.05
CA ASP A 22 19.71 6.01 0.27
C ASP A 22 18.28 6.35 0.77
N ILE A 23 17.36 5.40 0.64
CA ILE A 23 15.98 5.56 1.13
C ILE A 23 15.94 5.41 2.65
N SER A 24 15.43 6.42 3.34
CA SER A 24 15.26 6.39 4.80
C SER A 24 13.89 6.95 5.19
N PHE A 25 13.13 6.21 6.00
CA PHE A 25 11.87 6.64 6.61
C PHE A 25 11.48 5.71 7.75
N SER A 26 10.53 6.11 8.57
CA SER A 26 9.93 5.25 9.60
C SER A 26 8.43 5.43 9.64
N VAL A 27 7.68 4.42 10.05
CA VAL A 27 6.23 4.48 10.26
C VAL A 27 5.85 3.83 11.58
N LYS A 28 4.78 4.34 12.19
CA LYS A 28 4.25 3.90 13.48
C LYS A 28 2.75 3.65 13.42
N LYS A 29 2.21 3.09 14.48
CA LYS A 29 0.78 2.80 14.62
C LYS A 29 -0.09 4.02 14.27
N GLY A 30 -1.06 3.80 13.38
CA GLY A 30 -1.98 4.83 12.88
C GLY A 30 -1.46 5.65 11.70
N ASP A 31 -0.23 5.39 11.23
CA ASP A 31 0.25 6.05 10.02
C ASP A 31 -0.40 5.43 8.78
N LEU A 32 -0.91 6.29 7.90
CA LEU A 32 -1.23 6.00 6.53
C LEU A 32 -0.22 6.76 5.66
N LEU A 33 0.85 6.04 5.26
CA LEU A 33 1.91 6.57 4.43
C LEU A 33 1.57 6.36 2.96
N ALA A 34 1.37 7.45 2.22
CA ALA A 34 1.28 7.43 0.77
C ALA A 34 2.68 7.55 0.14
N VAL A 35 3.13 6.50 -0.53
CA VAL A 35 4.38 6.50 -1.30
C VAL A 35 4.07 6.94 -2.71
N LEU A 36 4.46 8.16 -3.04
CA LEU A 36 4.25 8.81 -4.33
C LEU A 36 5.50 8.73 -5.22
N GLY A 37 5.30 8.79 -6.52
CA GLY A 37 6.34 8.84 -7.54
C GLY A 37 5.90 8.17 -8.83
N PRO A 38 6.57 8.43 -9.96
CA PRO A 38 6.22 7.86 -11.26
C PRO A 38 6.40 6.34 -11.30
N ASN A 39 5.85 5.71 -12.34
CA ASN A 39 6.05 4.27 -12.54
C ASN A 39 7.52 3.96 -12.80
N GLY A 40 7.99 2.82 -12.26
CA GLY A 40 9.38 2.38 -12.41
C GLY A 40 10.39 3.07 -11.49
N VAL A 41 9.98 3.98 -10.59
CA VAL A 41 10.88 4.71 -9.69
C VAL A 41 11.43 3.88 -8.51
N GLY A 42 10.94 2.64 -8.32
CA GLY A 42 11.41 1.74 -7.27
C GLY A 42 10.42 1.45 -6.14
N LYS A 43 9.16 1.97 -6.17
CA LYS A 43 8.17 1.76 -5.10
C LYS A 43 7.96 0.28 -4.79
N SER A 44 7.63 -0.53 -5.79
CA SER A 44 7.43 -1.98 -5.62
C SER A 44 8.73 -2.72 -5.26
N THR A 45 9.90 -2.23 -5.68
CA THR A 45 11.21 -2.76 -5.28
C THR A 45 11.44 -2.53 -3.78
N MET A 46 11.14 -1.33 -3.28
CA MET A 46 11.21 -1.00 -1.86
C MET A 46 10.27 -1.92 -1.04
N PHE A 47 9.04 -2.13 -1.51
CA PHE A 47 8.11 -3.05 -0.86
C PHE A 47 8.65 -4.49 -0.80
N ARG A 48 9.26 -4.97 -1.90
CA ARG A 48 9.89 -6.31 -1.92
C ARG A 48 11.06 -6.43 -0.95
N CYS A 49 11.83 -5.37 -0.74
CA CYS A 49 12.89 -5.35 0.30
C CYS A 49 12.27 -5.43 1.70
N ILE A 50 11.21 -4.65 2.00
CA ILE A 50 10.52 -4.66 3.29
C ILE A 50 9.85 -6.02 3.56
N LEU A 51 9.34 -6.70 2.53
CA LEU A 51 8.74 -8.03 2.62
C LEU A 51 9.78 -9.16 2.72
N GLY A 52 11.08 -8.83 2.65
CA GLY A 52 12.17 -9.79 2.69
C GLY A 52 12.32 -10.65 1.44
N PHE A 53 11.66 -10.30 0.32
CA PHE A 53 11.84 -10.99 -0.97
C PHE A 53 13.16 -10.62 -1.65
N LEU A 54 13.64 -9.40 -1.42
CA LEU A 54 14.95 -8.94 -1.88
C LEU A 54 15.79 -8.62 -0.64
N ARG A 55 16.87 -9.39 -0.43
CA ARG A 55 17.71 -9.29 0.78
C ARG A 55 19.10 -8.72 0.54
N ASP A 56 19.54 -8.66 -0.74
CA ASP A 56 20.87 -8.15 -1.14
C ASP A 56 20.88 -6.62 -1.28
N TYR A 57 20.32 -5.91 -0.29
CA TYR A 57 20.32 -4.45 -0.20
C TYR A 57 21.37 -3.97 0.81
N GLU A 58 21.84 -2.74 0.63
CA GLU A 58 22.61 -2.00 1.63
C GLU A 58 21.67 -1.26 2.57
N GLY A 59 22.16 -0.91 3.76
CA GLY A 59 21.34 -0.29 4.81
C GLY A 59 20.61 -1.31 5.68
N SER A 60 19.59 -0.85 6.41
CA SER A 60 18.87 -1.61 7.43
C SER A 60 17.36 -1.42 7.28
N ILE A 61 16.61 -2.51 7.45
CA ILE A 61 15.15 -2.48 7.58
C ILE A 61 14.79 -3.21 8.87
N ARG A 62 14.18 -2.49 9.81
CA ARG A 62 13.83 -3.02 11.12
C ARG A 62 12.33 -3.06 11.34
N LEU A 63 11.85 -4.20 11.82
CA LEU A 63 10.48 -4.45 12.21
C LEU A 63 10.43 -4.61 13.73
N ASN A 64 9.84 -3.66 14.45
CA ASN A 64 9.85 -3.60 15.92
C ASN A 64 11.28 -3.70 16.52
N GLY A 65 12.26 -3.07 15.87
CA GLY A 65 13.67 -3.12 16.27
C GLY A 65 14.46 -4.33 15.78
N LEU A 66 13.81 -5.37 15.23
CA LEU A 66 14.45 -6.57 14.70
C LEU A 66 14.80 -6.37 13.21
N GLU A 67 16.03 -6.69 12.83
CA GLU A 67 16.49 -6.59 11.45
C GLU A 67 15.78 -7.63 10.56
N ILE A 68 15.14 -7.18 9.47
CA ILE A 68 14.38 -8.08 8.56
C ILE A 68 15.27 -9.17 7.94
N LYS A 69 16.54 -8.88 7.68
CA LYS A 69 17.47 -9.89 7.15
C LYS A 69 17.65 -11.11 8.08
N SER A 70 17.43 -10.94 9.38
CA SER A 70 17.54 -12.02 10.36
C SER A 70 16.24 -12.81 10.57
N LEU A 71 15.11 -12.33 10.01
CA LEU A 71 13.81 -12.97 10.14
C LEU A 71 13.55 -13.89 8.94
N ASP A 72 12.88 -15.02 9.16
CA ASP A 72 12.33 -15.81 8.08
C ASP A 72 11.03 -15.20 7.52
N HIS A 73 10.57 -15.68 6.37
CA HIS A 73 9.36 -15.16 5.73
C HIS A 73 8.10 -15.36 6.58
N ARG A 74 8.06 -16.41 7.40
CA ARG A 74 6.92 -16.71 8.27
C ARG A 74 6.84 -15.71 9.43
N GLU A 75 7.99 -15.36 9.99
CA GLU A 75 8.09 -14.32 11.03
C GLU A 75 7.70 -12.93 10.47
N ILE A 76 8.20 -12.57 9.29
CA ILE A 76 7.80 -11.31 8.64
C ILE A 76 6.29 -11.31 8.40
N ALA A 77 5.70 -12.40 7.90
CA ALA A 77 4.27 -12.51 7.62
C ALA A 77 3.37 -12.41 8.88
N LYS A 78 3.88 -12.65 10.08
CA LYS A 78 3.11 -12.38 11.31
C LYS A 78 2.87 -10.88 11.54
N HIS A 79 3.68 -10.03 10.94
CA HIS A 79 3.69 -8.59 11.18
C HIS A 79 3.28 -7.76 9.97
N VAL A 80 3.60 -8.23 8.78
CA VAL A 80 3.41 -7.51 7.51
C VAL A 80 2.57 -8.34 6.56
N ALA A 81 1.46 -7.78 6.08
CA ALA A 81 0.66 -8.34 5.00
C ALA A 81 0.84 -7.51 3.73
N TYR A 82 0.84 -8.18 2.58
CA TYR A 82 1.00 -7.56 1.28
C TYR A 82 -0.25 -7.71 0.42
N ILE A 83 -0.72 -6.59 -0.10
CA ILE A 83 -1.83 -6.49 -1.05
C ILE A 83 -1.24 -6.02 -2.39
N PRO A 84 -1.11 -6.90 -3.39
CA PRO A 84 -0.57 -6.56 -4.70
C PRO A 84 -1.57 -5.75 -5.53
N GLN A 85 -1.07 -5.07 -6.57
CA GLN A 85 -1.85 -4.25 -7.49
C GLN A 85 -2.98 -5.02 -8.19
N SER A 86 -2.73 -6.26 -8.57
CA SER A 86 -3.74 -7.14 -9.16
C SER A 86 -3.39 -8.60 -8.95
N THR A 87 -4.41 -9.42 -8.74
CA THR A 87 -4.30 -10.88 -8.77
C THR A 87 -5.42 -11.42 -9.65
N TYR A 88 -5.05 -12.11 -10.73
CA TYR A 88 -6.02 -12.86 -11.52
C TYR A 88 -6.04 -14.30 -11.02
N PRO A 89 -7.20 -14.81 -10.60
CA PRO A 89 -7.29 -16.20 -10.17
C PRO A 89 -7.09 -17.13 -11.36
N VAL A 90 -6.23 -18.13 -11.17
CA VAL A 90 -6.06 -19.22 -12.14
C VAL A 90 -7.13 -20.29 -11.91
N PHE A 91 -7.78 -20.31 -10.74
CA PHE A 91 -8.76 -21.30 -10.30
C PHE A 91 -10.06 -20.63 -9.85
N ASN A 92 -11.16 -21.38 -9.90
CA ASN A 92 -12.49 -20.93 -9.46
C ASN A 92 -12.62 -21.03 -7.93
N TYR A 93 -11.92 -20.12 -7.21
CA TYR A 93 -12.08 -19.97 -5.77
C TYR A 93 -13.29 -19.09 -5.45
N THR A 94 -13.95 -19.37 -4.35
CA THR A 94 -14.93 -18.44 -3.76
C THR A 94 -14.20 -17.27 -3.08
N VAL A 95 -14.92 -16.19 -2.84
CA VAL A 95 -14.40 -15.05 -2.06
C VAL A 95 -13.94 -15.52 -0.68
N LEU A 96 -14.69 -16.40 -0.01
CA LEU A 96 -14.31 -16.96 1.28
C LEU A 96 -13.00 -17.75 1.20
N ASP A 97 -12.81 -18.58 0.17
CA ASP A 97 -11.57 -19.35 -0.01
C ASP A 97 -10.36 -18.41 -0.10
N VAL A 98 -10.49 -17.31 -0.88
CA VAL A 98 -9.41 -16.32 -1.02
C VAL A 98 -9.09 -15.63 0.31
N VAL A 99 -10.11 -15.31 1.11
CA VAL A 99 -9.92 -14.71 2.44
C VAL A 99 -9.23 -15.70 3.39
N LEU A 100 -9.65 -16.96 3.41
CA LEU A 100 -9.05 -18.03 4.22
C LEU A 100 -7.59 -18.31 3.88
N MET A 101 -7.13 -18.02 2.65
CA MET A 101 -5.70 -18.10 2.30
C MET A 101 -4.82 -17.18 3.17
N GLY A 102 -5.39 -16.14 3.79
CA GLY A 102 -4.68 -15.27 4.76
C GLY A 102 -4.19 -16.02 6.01
N LEU A 103 -4.76 -17.19 6.32
CA LEU A 103 -4.40 -18.02 7.47
C LEU A 103 -3.15 -18.89 7.24
N THR A 104 -2.59 -18.91 6.04
CA THR A 104 -1.50 -19.83 5.66
C THR A 104 -0.28 -19.75 6.58
N ASN A 105 -0.02 -18.58 7.16
CA ASN A 105 1.08 -18.40 8.13
C ASN A 105 0.74 -18.91 9.55
N GLN A 106 -0.54 -19.15 9.86
CA GLN A 106 -1.04 -19.58 11.17
C GLN A 106 -1.31 -21.08 11.19
N LEU A 107 -1.65 -21.67 10.04
CA LEU A 107 -1.96 -23.09 9.90
C LEU A 107 -0.70 -23.93 9.69
N ASN A 108 -0.71 -25.15 10.21
CA ASN A 108 0.25 -26.18 9.80
C ASN A 108 -0.04 -26.62 8.37
N LEU A 109 0.98 -27.09 7.64
CA LEU A 109 0.91 -27.45 6.21
C LEU A 109 -0.22 -28.44 5.84
N LEU A 110 -0.70 -29.25 6.79
CA LEU A 110 -1.75 -30.25 6.59
C LEU A 110 -3.07 -29.91 7.32
N ALA A 111 -3.16 -28.75 7.97
CA ALA A 111 -4.35 -28.36 8.72
C ALA A 111 -5.33 -27.61 7.80
N ALA A 112 -6.57 -28.10 7.75
CA ALA A 112 -7.67 -27.35 7.15
C ALA A 112 -8.16 -26.24 8.11
N PRO A 113 -8.70 -25.12 7.58
CA PRO A 113 -9.39 -24.14 8.39
C PRO A 113 -10.55 -24.78 9.21
N ASN A 114 -10.63 -24.47 10.49
CA ASN A 114 -11.72 -24.87 11.37
C ASN A 114 -12.82 -23.79 11.41
N GLN A 115 -13.90 -24.01 12.21
CA GLN A 115 -15.02 -23.08 12.32
C GLN A 115 -14.58 -21.70 12.81
N ASP A 116 -13.69 -21.62 13.81
CA ASP A 116 -13.19 -20.33 14.32
C ASP A 116 -12.49 -19.51 13.22
N HIS A 117 -11.74 -20.16 12.35
CA HIS A 117 -11.09 -19.52 11.20
C HIS A 117 -12.10 -19.00 10.18
N ILE A 118 -13.19 -19.76 9.96
CA ILE A 118 -14.28 -19.34 9.07
C ILE A 118 -15.01 -18.12 9.66
N ASP A 119 -15.26 -18.12 10.96
CA ASP A 119 -15.91 -17.00 11.67
C ASP A 119 -15.03 -15.74 11.65
N GLU A 120 -13.70 -15.88 11.84
CA GLU A 120 -12.75 -14.78 11.69
C GLU A 120 -12.74 -14.21 10.26
N ALA A 121 -12.73 -15.08 9.25
CA ALA A 121 -12.79 -14.66 7.86
C ALA A 121 -14.10 -13.92 7.56
N TYR A 122 -15.22 -14.41 8.11
CA TYR A 122 -16.52 -13.79 7.97
C TYR A 122 -16.56 -12.40 8.62
N ALA A 123 -16.04 -12.25 9.84
CA ALA A 123 -15.95 -10.97 10.53
C ALA A 123 -15.09 -9.95 9.75
N ALA A 124 -13.98 -10.39 9.16
CA ALA A 124 -13.15 -9.54 8.30
C ALA A 124 -13.90 -9.09 7.04
N MET A 125 -14.65 -9.99 6.40
CA MET A 125 -15.48 -9.66 5.24
C MET A 125 -16.62 -8.70 5.61
N GLU A 126 -17.24 -8.88 6.78
CA GLU A 126 -18.32 -8.04 7.28
C GLU A 126 -17.82 -6.62 7.56
N SER A 127 -16.67 -6.46 8.20
CA SER A 127 -16.03 -5.15 8.46
C SER A 127 -15.79 -4.34 7.18
N LEU A 128 -15.60 -5.03 6.05
CA LEU A 128 -15.38 -4.42 4.73
C LEU A 128 -16.64 -4.33 3.88
N GLY A 129 -17.78 -4.85 4.37
CA GLY A 129 -19.08 -4.81 3.68
C GLY A 129 -19.22 -5.80 2.52
N ILE A 130 -18.41 -6.88 2.48
CA ILE A 130 -18.41 -7.89 1.42
C ILE A 130 -18.85 -9.28 1.89
N ALA A 131 -19.39 -9.43 3.10
CA ALA A 131 -19.85 -10.73 3.64
C ALA A 131 -20.91 -11.43 2.77
N HIS A 132 -21.75 -10.66 2.06
CA HIS A 132 -22.75 -11.17 1.14
C HIS A 132 -22.15 -11.90 -0.08
N LEU A 133 -20.87 -11.67 -0.40
CA LEU A 133 -20.15 -12.26 -1.53
C LEU A 133 -19.46 -13.57 -1.18
N ARG A 134 -19.56 -14.09 0.04
CA ARG A 134 -18.77 -15.23 0.53
C ARG A 134 -18.74 -16.44 -0.41
N ASN A 135 -19.86 -16.76 -1.04
CA ASN A 135 -20.02 -17.91 -1.94
C ASN A 135 -19.89 -17.53 -3.43
N ALA A 136 -19.70 -16.26 -3.74
CA ALA A 136 -19.49 -15.81 -5.12
C ALA A 136 -18.10 -16.23 -5.63
N GLY A 137 -17.99 -16.52 -6.92
CA GLY A 137 -16.70 -16.76 -7.56
C GLY A 137 -15.83 -15.50 -7.52
N TYR A 138 -14.59 -15.60 -7.05
CA TYR A 138 -13.67 -14.45 -6.97
C TYR A 138 -13.44 -13.79 -8.35
N GLY A 139 -13.51 -14.57 -9.43
CA GLY A 139 -13.42 -14.06 -10.81
C GLY A 139 -14.65 -13.32 -11.28
N GLU A 140 -15.81 -13.51 -10.63
CA GLU A 140 -17.11 -13.00 -11.06
C GLU A 140 -17.50 -11.67 -10.41
N ILE A 141 -16.82 -11.26 -9.33
CA ILE A 141 -17.06 -10.02 -8.59
C ILE A 141 -16.34 -8.83 -9.25
N SER A 142 -16.80 -7.62 -8.92
CA SER A 142 -16.21 -6.36 -9.44
C SER A 142 -14.75 -6.16 -8.98
N GLY A 143 -14.01 -5.29 -9.67
CA GLY A 143 -12.63 -4.94 -9.30
C GLY A 143 -12.51 -4.40 -7.88
N GLY A 144 -13.45 -3.55 -7.45
CA GLY A 144 -13.48 -3.01 -6.08
C GLY A 144 -13.74 -4.09 -5.03
N GLU A 145 -14.67 -5.01 -5.29
CA GLU A 145 -14.94 -6.15 -4.41
C GLU A 145 -13.77 -7.11 -4.34
N ARG A 146 -13.07 -7.36 -5.45
CA ARG A 146 -11.81 -8.11 -5.44
C ARG A 146 -10.75 -7.45 -4.56
N GLN A 147 -10.61 -6.12 -4.66
CA GLN A 147 -9.65 -5.40 -3.84
C GLN A 147 -9.99 -5.49 -2.34
N LEU A 148 -11.28 -5.33 -1.99
CA LEU A 148 -11.74 -5.50 -0.61
C LEU A 148 -11.55 -6.94 -0.12
N THR A 149 -11.69 -7.95 -0.98
CA THR A 149 -11.40 -9.36 -0.66
C THR A 149 -9.91 -9.56 -0.33
N LEU A 150 -9.00 -8.92 -1.08
CA LEU A 150 -7.56 -8.98 -0.77
C LEU A 150 -7.23 -8.27 0.55
N ILE A 151 -7.93 -7.18 0.87
CA ILE A 151 -7.80 -6.52 2.17
C ILE A 151 -8.34 -7.44 3.29
N ALA A 152 -9.50 -8.08 3.11
CA ALA A 152 -10.03 -9.06 4.08
C ALA A 152 -9.04 -10.19 4.34
N ARG A 153 -8.43 -10.75 3.28
CA ARG A 153 -7.36 -11.75 3.39
C ARG A 153 -6.19 -11.26 4.25
N ALA A 154 -5.78 -10.00 4.07
CA ALA A 154 -4.71 -9.41 4.85
C ALA A 154 -5.11 -9.19 6.33
N LEU A 155 -6.39 -8.88 6.62
CA LEU A 155 -6.89 -8.74 7.99
C LEU A 155 -6.90 -10.07 8.75
N VAL A 156 -7.33 -11.15 8.11
CA VAL A 156 -7.34 -12.51 8.68
C VAL A 156 -5.91 -12.99 8.99
N GLN A 157 -4.90 -12.54 8.27
CA GLN A 157 -3.49 -12.78 8.57
C GLN A 157 -3.07 -12.21 9.93
N LYS A 158 -3.85 -11.28 10.54
CA LYS A 158 -3.60 -10.59 11.82
C LYS A 158 -2.34 -9.71 11.83
N ALA A 159 -1.74 -9.47 10.68
CA ALA A 159 -0.64 -8.52 10.53
C ALA A 159 -1.11 -7.10 10.84
N LYS A 160 -0.26 -6.30 11.48
CA LYS A 160 -0.59 -4.91 11.85
C LYS A 160 -0.01 -3.88 10.88
N ILE A 161 0.85 -4.30 9.96
CA ILE A 161 1.38 -3.48 8.87
C ILE A 161 0.81 -4.03 7.57
N LEU A 162 0.14 -3.17 6.79
CA LEU A 162 -0.43 -3.51 5.50
C LEU A 162 0.33 -2.72 4.41
N ILE A 163 1.01 -3.42 3.53
CA ILE A 163 1.67 -2.84 2.36
C ILE A 163 0.77 -3.08 1.15
N MET A 164 0.40 -2.01 0.45
CA MET A 164 -0.53 -2.04 -0.68
C MET A 164 0.13 -1.42 -1.92
N ASP A 165 0.28 -2.20 -2.97
CA ASP A 165 0.87 -1.71 -4.22
C ASP A 165 -0.26 -1.26 -5.16
N GLU A 166 -0.43 0.04 -5.32
CA GLU A 166 -1.47 0.70 -6.12
C GLU A 166 -2.90 0.12 -5.92
N PRO A 167 -3.45 0.15 -4.68
CA PRO A 167 -4.66 -0.58 -4.34
C PRO A 167 -5.93 -0.13 -5.07
N THR A 168 -5.87 0.99 -5.78
CA THR A 168 -7.00 1.55 -6.54
C THR A 168 -6.77 1.53 -8.05
N ALA A 169 -5.66 0.96 -8.53
CA ALA A 169 -5.41 0.84 -9.95
C ALA A 169 -6.51 0.03 -10.65
N ASN A 170 -6.90 0.48 -11.83
CA ASN A 170 -7.94 -0.16 -12.66
C ASN A 170 -9.35 -0.23 -12.03
N LEU A 171 -9.63 0.55 -10.98
CA LEU A 171 -10.96 0.71 -10.42
C LEU A 171 -11.64 1.95 -10.99
N ASP A 172 -12.95 1.89 -11.17
CA ASP A 172 -13.75 3.07 -11.43
C ASP A 172 -13.75 4.03 -10.23
N TYR A 173 -14.15 5.28 -10.46
CA TYR A 173 -14.11 6.34 -9.46
C TYR A 173 -14.84 5.99 -8.16
N GLY A 174 -16.02 5.37 -8.23
CA GLY A 174 -16.81 5.01 -7.06
C GLY A 174 -16.12 3.91 -6.22
N ASN A 175 -15.54 2.91 -6.90
CA ASN A 175 -14.82 1.84 -6.24
C ASN A 175 -13.48 2.31 -5.66
N GLN A 176 -12.76 3.22 -6.34
CA GLN A 176 -11.56 3.86 -5.77
C GLN A 176 -11.89 4.55 -4.44
N PHE A 177 -12.94 5.36 -4.42
CA PHE A 177 -13.38 6.06 -3.21
C PHE A 177 -13.72 5.08 -2.07
N ARG A 178 -14.53 4.03 -2.34
CA ARG A 178 -14.91 3.04 -1.34
C ARG A 178 -13.69 2.32 -0.74
N VAL A 179 -12.76 1.88 -1.58
CA VAL A 179 -11.54 1.19 -1.15
C VAL A 179 -10.68 2.12 -0.30
N MET A 180 -10.46 3.37 -0.73
CA MET A 180 -9.65 4.34 0.02
C MET A 180 -10.28 4.71 1.37
N CYS A 181 -11.60 4.83 1.46
CA CYS A 181 -12.29 5.03 2.74
C CYS A 181 -12.01 3.86 3.70
N ARG A 182 -12.12 2.61 3.24
CA ARG A 182 -11.84 1.44 4.08
C ARG A 182 -10.38 1.38 4.53
N ILE A 183 -9.44 1.72 3.64
CA ILE A 183 -8.01 1.82 3.98
C ILE A 183 -7.79 2.90 5.06
N SER A 184 -8.44 4.05 4.94
CA SER A 184 -8.35 5.13 5.93
C SER A 184 -8.94 4.72 7.28
N ASP A 185 -10.07 4.00 7.30
CA ASP A 185 -10.68 3.49 8.52
C ASP A 185 -9.71 2.52 9.24
N LEU A 186 -9.07 1.59 8.53
CA LEU A 186 -8.07 0.68 9.09
C LEU A 186 -6.89 1.42 9.74
N ALA A 187 -6.42 2.52 9.15
CA ALA A 187 -5.37 3.33 9.77
C ALA A 187 -5.86 3.95 11.09
N ARG A 188 -7.10 4.45 11.15
CA ARG A 188 -7.72 4.96 12.38
C ARG A 188 -7.88 3.87 13.44
N ASP A 189 -8.14 2.63 13.05
CA ASP A 189 -8.19 1.45 13.92
C ASP A 189 -6.80 1.01 14.40
N GLY A 190 -5.77 1.74 14.00
CA GLY A 190 -4.40 1.58 14.48
C GLY A 190 -3.54 0.63 13.67
N TYR A 191 -3.94 0.24 12.47
CA TYR A 191 -3.03 -0.39 11.52
C TYR A 191 -1.98 0.62 11.03
N ILE A 192 -0.84 0.12 10.61
CA ILE A 192 0.15 0.87 9.84
C ILE A 192 -0.13 0.55 8.38
N ILE A 193 -0.45 1.56 7.59
CA ILE A 193 -0.72 1.40 6.16
C ILE A 193 0.42 2.06 5.38
N ILE A 194 1.00 1.34 4.45
CA ILE A 194 1.96 1.87 3.47
C ILE A 194 1.39 1.54 2.10
N LEU A 195 0.94 2.54 1.36
CA LEU A 195 0.41 2.32 0.02
C LEU A 195 1.20 3.11 -1.03
N SER A 196 1.43 2.49 -2.18
CA SER A 196 1.90 3.22 -3.35
C SER A 196 0.71 3.82 -4.12
N THR A 197 0.91 4.99 -4.65
CA THR A 197 -0.03 5.63 -5.57
C THR A 197 0.71 6.60 -6.49
N HIS A 198 0.17 6.85 -7.66
CA HIS A 198 0.62 7.91 -8.57
C HIS A 198 -0.30 9.14 -8.53
N ASN A 199 -1.37 9.10 -7.73
CA ASN A 199 -2.33 10.19 -7.59
C ASN A 199 -2.06 11.01 -6.32
N PRO A 200 -1.60 12.28 -6.42
CA PRO A 200 -1.36 13.14 -5.26
C PRO A 200 -2.61 13.43 -4.43
N ASP A 201 -3.81 13.43 -5.05
CA ASP A 201 -5.06 13.67 -4.34
C ASP A 201 -5.39 12.56 -3.34
N HIS A 202 -4.95 11.32 -3.61
CA HIS A 202 -5.07 10.24 -2.62
C HIS A 202 -4.28 10.56 -1.35
N ALA A 203 -3.11 11.18 -1.47
CA ALA A 203 -2.35 11.60 -0.30
C ALA A 203 -3.07 12.72 0.46
N PHE A 204 -3.52 13.78 -0.21
CA PHE A 204 -4.23 14.88 0.43
C PHE A 204 -5.53 14.47 1.13
N LEU A 205 -6.28 13.53 0.54
CA LEU A 205 -7.60 13.16 1.04
C LEU A 205 -7.55 12.10 2.15
N TYR A 206 -6.56 11.21 2.13
CA TYR A 206 -6.60 10.01 2.98
C TYR A 206 -5.36 9.80 3.83
N ALA A 207 -4.16 10.22 3.37
CA ALA A 207 -2.93 9.96 4.08
C ALA A 207 -2.66 11.03 5.16
N ASN A 208 -2.02 10.62 6.26
CA ASN A 208 -1.47 11.55 7.24
C ASN A 208 0.05 11.76 7.04
N ARG A 209 0.66 10.98 6.13
CA ARG A 209 2.06 11.12 5.77
C ARG A 209 2.30 10.76 4.30
N THR A 210 3.25 11.42 3.68
CA THR A 210 3.63 11.25 2.29
C THR A 210 5.14 11.10 2.16
N LEU A 211 5.56 10.09 1.40
CA LEU A 211 6.92 9.88 0.97
C LEU A 211 6.99 10.00 -0.56
N MET A 212 7.71 11.00 -1.08
CA MET A 212 7.88 11.19 -2.50
C MET A 212 9.21 10.59 -2.95
N ILE A 213 9.14 9.62 -3.87
CA ILE A 213 10.33 8.97 -4.46
C ILE A 213 10.50 9.43 -5.91
N TYR A 214 11.69 9.93 -6.23
CA TYR A 214 12.08 10.33 -7.58
C TYR A 214 13.55 10.00 -7.84
N GLY A 215 13.86 9.43 -9.01
CA GLY A 215 15.23 9.02 -9.35
C GLY A 215 15.86 8.01 -8.36
N GLY A 216 15.04 7.20 -7.70
CA GLY A 216 15.49 6.22 -6.69
C GLY A 216 15.73 6.80 -5.30
N LYS A 217 15.48 8.10 -5.08
CA LYS A 217 15.74 8.81 -3.81
C LYS A 217 14.43 9.33 -3.20
N VAL A 218 14.43 9.50 -1.87
CA VAL A 218 13.41 10.28 -1.18
C VAL A 218 13.69 11.76 -1.41
N ILE A 219 12.76 12.47 -2.03
CA ILE A 219 12.88 13.91 -2.27
C ILE A 219 11.95 14.75 -1.37
N ALA A 220 10.97 14.12 -0.74
CA ALA A 220 10.12 14.74 0.28
C ALA A 220 9.54 13.68 1.22
N ASP A 221 9.45 13.99 2.52
CA ASP A 221 8.84 13.18 3.58
C ASP A 221 8.17 14.12 4.58
N GLY A 222 6.88 13.95 4.83
CA GLY A 222 6.11 14.78 5.75
C GLY A 222 4.60 14.62 5.57
N THR A 223 3.83 15.55 6.15
CA THR A 223 2.38 15.58 5.89
C THR A 223 2.13 16.03 4.45
N PRO A 224 1.08 15.52 3.78
CA PRO A 224 0.77 15.89 2.39
C PRO A 224 0.73 17.41 2.19
N GLU A 225 0.10 18.14 3.12
CA GLU A 225 -0.08 19.59 3.06
C GLU A 225 1.25 20.36 3.08
N ASN A 226 2.28 19.81 3.73
CA ASN A 226 3.56 20.46 3.92
C ASN A 226 4.55 20.14 2.79
N VAL A 227 4.44 18.96 2.16
CA VAL A 227 5.44 18.50 1.20
C VAL A 227 4.96 18.52 -0.25
N LEU A 228 3.65 18.42 -0.50
CA LEU A 228 3.12 18.41 -1.86
C LEU A 228 2.76 19.82 -2.30
N ASP A 229 3.59 20.40 -3.13
CA ASP A 229 3.34 21.68 -3.80
C ASP A 229 3.35 21.54 -5.32
N ALA A 230 2.91 22.56 -6.01
CA ALA A 230 2.85 22.59 -7.48
C ALA A 230 4.24 22.40 -8.13
N LYS A 231 5.30 22.92 -7.50
CA LYS A 231 6.67 22.81 -8.01
C LYS A 231 7.17 21.38 -7.93
N LEU A 232 6.94 20.69 -6.81
CA LEU A 232 7.33 19.29 -6.63
C LEU A 232 6.57 18.37 -7.60
N ILE A 233 5.26 18.60 -7.76
CA ILE A 233 4.42 17.84 -8.69
C ILE A 233 4.89 18.05 -10.13
N LYS A 234 5.23 19.28 -10.53
CA LYS A 234 5.81 19.56 -11.85
C LYS A 234 7.13 18.83 -12.07
N VAL A 235 8.04 18.84 -11.08
CA VAL A 235 9.33 18.16 -11.18
C VAL A 235 9.16 16.65 -11.34
N VAL A 236 8.23 16.05 -10.57
CA VAL A 236 8.07 14.58 -10.52
C VAL A 236 7.22 14.04 -11.66
N TYR A 237 6.14 14.72 -12.01
CA TYR A 237 5.15 14.23 -12.98
C TYR A 237 5.16 14.99 -14.31
N GLY A 238 5.91 16.11 -14.41
CA GLY A 238 5.97 16.93 -15.64
C GLY A 238 4.69 17.70 -15.95
N VAL A 239 3.77 17.83 -14.98
CA VAL A 239 2.47 18.47 -15.17
C VAL A 239 2.39 19.77 -14.36
N ASP A 240 1.93 20.86 -14.99
CA ASP A 240 1.62 22.09 -14.28
C ASP A 240 0.27 21.95 -13.57
N VAL A 241 0.25 22.19 -12.27
CA VAL A 241 -0.94 22.13 -11.42
C VAL A 241 -0.99 23.34 -10.50
N ASN A 242 -2.21 23.72 -10.10
CA ASN A 242 -2.43 24.51 -8.89
C ASN A 242 -2.77 23.55 -7.75
N VAL A 243 -2.21 23.81 -6.57
CA VAL A 243 -2.62 23.12 -5.32
C VAL A 243 -3.58 24.07 -4.60
N GLU A 244 -4.86 23.74 -4.68
CA GLU A 244 -5.94 24.60 -4.20
C GLU A 244 -6.45 24.13 -2.84
N ASP A 245 -6.71 25.09 -1.94
CA ASP A 245 -7.38 24.83 -0.67
C ASP A 245 -8.90 24.68 -0.90
N TYR A 246 -9.44 23.54 -0.53
CA TYR A 246 -10.85 23.24 -0.55
C TYR A 246 -11.41 23.09 0.86
N ARG A 247 -12.50 23.78 1.18
CA ARG A 247 -13.21 23.66 2.46
C ARG A 247 -14.55 22.95 2.29
N TYR A 248 -14.74 21.91 3.08
CA TYR A 248 -16.05 21.25 3.23
C TYR A 248 -16.41 21.17 4.73
N GLY A 249 -17.37 21.96 5.14
CA GLY A 249 -17.69 22.15 6.56
C GLY A 249 -16.50 22.73 7.33
N SER A 250 -16.08 22.07 8.40
CA SER A 250 -14.93 22.46 9.22
C SER A 250 -13.59 21.92 8.71
N ARG A 251 -13.59 21.03 7.72
CA ARG A 251 -12.38 20.38 7.21
C ARG A 251 -11.77 21.16 6.05
N ARG A 252 -10.46 21.35 6.10
CA ARG A 252 -9.63 21.86 5.01
C ARG A 252 -9.01 20.67 4.29
N HIS A 253 -9.07 20.66 2.97
CA HIS A 253 -8.41 19.70 2.11
C HIS A 253 -7.66 20.47 1.03
N LYS A 254 -6.61 19.86 0.47
CA LYS A 254 -5.95 20.35 -0.73
C LYS A 254 -6.26 19.40 -1.90
N LEU A 255 -6.28 19.94 -3.09
CA LEU A 255 -6.46 19.20 -4.34
C LEU A 255 -5.51 19.74 -5.39
N CYS A 256 -5.04 18.84 -6.26
CA CYS A 256 -4.23 19.16 -7.42
C CYS A 256 -5.16 19.45 -8.61
N VAL A 257 -5.22 20.70 -9.05
CA VAL A 257 -6.01 21.11 -10.22
C VAL A 257 -5.06 21.29 -11.41
N PRO A 258 -5.09 20.41 -12.44
CA PRO A 258 -4.25 20.57 -13.63
C PRO A 258 -4.55 21.88 -14.36
N ILE A 259 -3.49 22.57 -14.81
CA ILE A 259 -3.61 23.79 -15.61
C ILE A 259 -3.64 23.38 -17.09
N ASN A 260 -4.76 23.65 -17.78
CA ASN A 260 -4.87 23.41 -19.22
C ASN A 260 -3.86 24.29 -19.98
N GLY A 261 -2.95 23.64 -20.71
CA GLY A 261 -1.89 24.30 -21.48
C GLY A 261 -0.46 23.97 -21.04
N GLY A 262 -0.32 23.28 -19.89
CA GLY A 262 0.97 22.98 -19.25
C GLY A 262 1.57 21.62 -19.55
N VAL A 263 1.18 20.93 -20.62
CA VAL A 263 1.96 19.75 -21.06
C VAL A 263 3.16 20.27 -21.82
N GLY A 264 4.28 20.44 -21.11
CA GLY A 264 5.55 20.83 -21.69
C GLY A 264 5.89 19.88 -22.84
N LYS A 265 6.07 20.43 -24.03
CA LYS A 265 6.65 19.70 -25.16
C LYS A 265 8.07 19.29 -24.73
N HIS A 266 8.21 18.06 -24.24
CA HIS A 266 9.53 17.47 -24.15
C HIS A 266 10.05 17.26 -25.57
N ARG A 267 11.00 18.11 -25.97
CA ARG A 267 11.91 17.86 -27.10
C ARG A 267 13.06 16.99 -26.62
#